data_44f723e88d9ffdb725742c2ff897318d
#
_entry.id   44f723e88d9ffdb725742c2ff897318d
#
_cell.length_a   1.000
_cell.length_b   1.000
_cell.length_c   1.000
_cell.angle_alpha   90.00
_cell.angle_beta   90.00
_cell.angle_gamma   90.00
#
_symmetry.space_group_name_H-M   'P 1'
#
loop_
_entity.id
_entity.type
_entity.pdbx_description
1 polymer ?
#
loop_
_entity_poly.entity_id
_entity_poly.type
_entity_poly.pdbx_seq_one_letter_code
_entity_poly.pdbx_strand_id
1 'polypeptide(L)'
;MASSRLLGDLSALQLSAELSKDSIVVLPLGAIEQHGQHLPLNTDFVVADAVSRAAVEKFGAETNAWLLPTLPFTNSNEHAWAAGTMWLSATTMMSVIDDIGRCVAATPAKKIMFINGHGGNSALMAMMNRELRLKYGLQTFLAHPHMPADQGGSSAESELGMGVHGGVDETSVMLHLRPDLVDMSLAVRRVPEGLAKNEQVKFGGRVAFGWLSNDFFPEGHIGDPTGASADLGSRMFAGAVESLGVAMKEISRFDFGR
;
A
#
# COMPACT_ATOMS: atom_id res chain seq x y z
N MET A 1 14.37 -7.31 -26.15
CA MET A 1 13.67 -6.38 -25.24
C MET A 1 12.93 -7.24 -24.23
N ALA A 2 13.06 -6.99 -22.94
CA ALA A 2 12.21 -7.68 -21.97
C ALA A 2 10.75 -7.37 -22.32
N SER A 3 9.89 -8.39 -22.37
CA SER A 3 8.46 -8.17 -22.61
C SER A 3 7.87 -7.38 -21.45
N SER A 4 7.02 -6.40 -21.73
CA SER A 4 6.24 -5.70 -20.71
C SER A 4 5.56 -6.71 -19.79
N ARG A 5 5.59 -6.47 -18.47
CA ARG A 5 4.85 -7.25 -17.48
C ARG A 5 3.58 -6.53 -17.01
N LEU A 6 3.12 -5.58 -17.81
CA LEU A 6 1.82 -4.93 -17.60
C LEU A 6 0.74 -5.81 -18.21
N LEU A 7 -0.19 -6.27 -17.40
CA LEU A 7 -1.26 -7.17 -17.83
C LEU A 7 -2.15 -6.52 -18.88
N GLY A 8 -2.38 -5.22 -18.77
CA GLY A 8 -3.18 -4.43 -19.72
C GLY A 8 -2.57 -4.27 -21.11
N ASP A 9 -1.27 -4.55 -21.29
CA ASP A 9 -0.60 -4.51 -22.60
C ASP A 9 -0.87 -5.77 -23.43
N LEU A 10 -1.42 -6.83 -22.82
CA LEU A 10 -1.75 -8.08 -23.50
C LEU A 10 -3.13 -8.00 -24.17
N SER A 11 -3.20 -8.49 -25.39
CA SER A 11 -4.50 -8.85 -25.97
C SER A 11 -5.10 -10.08 -25.25
N ALA A 12 -6.40 -10.32 -25.37
CA ALA A 12 -7.05 -11.49 -24.75
C ALA A 12 -6.42 -12.83 -25.18
N LEU A 13 -5.96 -12.92 -26.43
CA LEU A 13 -5.27 -14.11 -26.93
C LEU A 13 -3.90 -14.29 -26.27
N GLN A 14 -3.12 -13.21 -26.17
CA GLN A 14 -1.82 -13.22 -25.48
C GLN A 14 -1.98 -13.54 -24.00
N LEU A 15 -2.97 -12.94 -23.32
CA LEU A 15 -3.26 -13.23 -21.92
C LEU A 15 -3.48 -14.72 -21.68
N SER A 16 -4.28 -15.36 -22.54
CA SER A 16 -4.56 -16.80 -22.44
C SER A 16 -3.34 -17.68 -22.71
N ALA A 17 -2.38 -17.20 -23.51
CA ALA A 17 -1.14 -17.91 -23.81
C ALA A 17 -0.04 -17.69 -22.74
N GLU A 18 0.05 -16.49 -22.17
CA GLU A 18 1.12 -16.09 -21.25
C GLU A 18 0.81 -16.43 -19.78
N LEU A 19 -0.46 -16.40 -19.38
CA LEU A 19 -0.85 -16.68 -18.00
C LEU A 19 -1.09 -18.17 -17.79
N SER A 20 -0.73 -18.63 -16.60
CA SER A 20 -0.99 -19.99 -16.11
C SER A 20 -1.59 -19.94 -14.70
N LYS A 21 -1.96 -21.08 -14.15
CA LYS A 21 -2.41 -21.20 -12.76
C LYS A 21 -1.39 -20.67 -11.73
N ASP A 22 -0.11 -20.64 -12.10
CA ASP A 22 0.99 -20.21 -11.24
C ASP A 22 1.33 -18.73 -11.44
N SER A 23 0.71 -18.05 -12.40
CA SER A 23 0.87 -16.61 -12.60
C SER A 23 0.32 -15.82 -11.41
N ILE A 24 1.06 -14.79 -11.01
CA ILE A 24 0.67 -13.86 -9.94
C ILE A 24 0.14 -12.57 -10.58
N VAL A 25 -1.14 -12.28 -10.40
CA VAL A 25 -1.69 -10.97 -10.77
C VAL A 25 -1.45 -10.01 -9.61
N VAL A 26 -0.71 -8.95 -9.86
CA VAL A 26 -0.35 -7.92 -8.85
C VAL A 26 -1.26 -6.71 -9.02
N LEU A 27 -2.00 -6.35 -7.97
CA LEU A 27 -2.84 -5.15 -7.93
C LEU A 27 -2.36 -4.19 -6.84
N PRO A 28 -1.72 -3.07 -7.20
CA PRO A 28 -1.38 -2.04 -6.24
C PRO A 28 -2.60 -1.21 -5.83
N LEU A 29 -2.64 -0.83 -4.57
CA LEU A 29 -3.67 -0.01 -3.95
C LEU A 29 -3.02 1.23 -3.36
N GLY A 30 -3.37 2.41 -3.85
CA GLY A 30 -2.97 3.69 -3.28
C GLY A 30 -4.14 4.37 -2.58
N ALA A 31 -4.03 5.69 -2.42
CA ALA A 31 -5.11 6.58 -2.05
C ALA A 31 -4.88 7.99 -2.63
N ILE A 32 -5.94 8.77 -2.69
CA ILE A 32 -5.90 10.22 -2.91
C ILE A 32 -6.47 10.86 -1.66
N GLU A 33 -5.60 11.30 -0.76
CA GLU A 33 -5.98 11.76 0.57
C GLU A 33 -5.04 12.85 1.11
N GLN A 34 -5.52 13.57 2.08
CA GLN A 34 -4.75 14.60 2.76
C GLN A 34 -3.54 13.98 3.49
N HIS A 35 -2.35 14.54 3.30
CA HIS A 35 -1.07 14.10 3.88
C HIS A 35 -0.31 15.24 4.57
N GLY A 36 -0.97 15.97 5.44
CA GLY A 36 -0.39 17.17 6.03
C GLY A 36 -0.36 18.33 5.03
N GLN A 37 0.48 19.33 5.32
CA GLN A 37 0.65 20.52 4.46
C GLN A 37 1.85 20.39 3.53
N HIS A 38 2.74 19.44 3.77
CA HIS A 38 4.04 19.29 3.12
C HIS A 38 4.06 18.21 2.02
N LEU A 39 3.07 17.33 1.97
CA LEU A 39 2.97 16.25 0.99
C LEU A 39 1.76 16.41 0.07
N PRO A 40 1.83 15.91 -1.17
CA PRO A 40 0.71 15.95 -2.09
C PRO A 40 -0.36 14.90 -1.74
N LEU A 41 -1.59 15.12 -2.21
CA LEU A 41 -2.71 14.21 -2.00
C LEU A 41 -2.50 12.79 -2.57
N ASN A 42 -1.64 12.64 -3.56
CA ASN A 42 -1.38 11.37 -4.24
C ASN A 42 -0.17 10.60 -3.69
N THR A 43 0.25 10.87 -2.47
CA THR A 43 1.43 10.25 -1.84
C THR A 43 1.34 8.72 -1.91
N ASP A 44 0.30 8.12 -1.39
CA ASP A 44 0.12 6.66 -1.37
C ASP A 44 0.05 6.05 -2.76
N PHE A 45 -0.62 6.74 -3.69
CA PHE A 45 -0.69 6.30 -5.08
C PHE A 45 0.71 6.28 -5.72
N VAL A 46 1.50 7.34 -5.54
CA VAL A 46 2.87 7.44 -6.10
C VAL A 46 3.76 6.35 -5.53
N VAL A 47 3.71 6.13 -4.22
CA VAL A 47 4.53 5.10 -3.54
C VAL A 47 4.11 3.70 -3.98
N ALA A 48 2.81 3.38 -3.93
CA ALA A 48 2.30 2.07 -4.33
C ALA A 48 2.62 1.75 -5.79
N ASP A 49 2.41 2.70 -6.71
CA ASP A 49 2.68 2.52 -8.15
C ASP A 49 4.17 2.31 -8.41
N ALA A 50 5.02 3.21 -7.88
CA ALA A 50 6.46 3.17 -8.14
C ALA A 50 7.11 1.88 -7.61
N VAL A 51 6.81 1.49 -6.35
CA VAL A 51 7.39 0.29 -5.74
C VAL A 51 6.91 -0.96 -6.46
N SER A 52 5.62 -1.04 -6.80
CA SER A 52 5.05 -2.21 -7.48
C SER A 52 5.60 -2.38 -8.89
N ARG A 53 5.73 -1.28 -9.66
CA ARG A 53 6.35 -1.30 -10.99
C ARG A 53 7.79 -1.78 -10.91
N ALA A 54 8.60 -1.20 -10.03
CA ALA A 54 10.00 -1.58 -9.87
C ALA A 54 10.15 -3.06 -9.45
N ALA A 55 9.30 -3.54 -8.55
CA ALA A 55 9.32 -4.93 -8.11
C ALA A 55 8.94 -5.90 -9.24
N VAL A 56 7.87 -5.60 -10.00
CA VAL A 56 7.45 -6.45 -11.12
C VAL A 56 8.41 -6.38 -12.29
N GLU A 57 8.98 -5.22 -12.58
CA GLU A 57 10.03 -5.07 -13.61
C GLU A 57 11.24 -5.95 -13.27
N LYS A 58 11.68 -5.94 -12.01
CA LYS A 58 12.86 -6.67 -11.57
C LYS A 58 12.62 -8.18 -11.42
N PHE A 59 11.51 -8.57 -10.84
CA PHE A 59 11.26 -9.95 -10.43
C PHE A 59 10.13 -10.65 -11.20
N GLY A 60 9.33 -9.92 -11.98
CA GLY A 60 8.14 -10.45 -12.61
C GLY A 60 8.39 -11.56 -13.61
N ALA A 61 9.52 -11.55 -14.31
CA ALA A 61 9.88 -12.62 -15.24
C ALA A 61 10.18 -13.94 -14.51
N GLU A 62 10.92 -13.89 -13.41
CA GLU A 62 11.27 -15.05 -12.59
C GLU A 62 10.07 -15.64 -11.85
N THR A 63 9.14 -14.79 -11.40
CA THR A 63 8.02 -15.17 -10.55
C THR A 63 6.70 -15.33 -11.31
N ASN A 64 6.72 -15.10 -12.61
CA ASN A 64 5.53 -15.02 -13.47
C ASN A 64 4.48 -14.03 -12.94
N ALA A 65 4.94 -12.87 -12.45
CA ALA A 65 4.08 -11.80 -11.96
C ALA A 65 3.70 -10.82 -13.08
N TRP A 66 2.45 -10.38 -13.05
CA TRP A 66 1.84 -9.45 -14.02
C TRP A 66 1.13 -8.33 -13.29
N LEU A 67 1.44 -7.08 -13.65
CA LEU A 67 0.98 -5.89 -12.97
C LEU A 67 -0.31 -5.35 -13.59
N LEU A 68 -1.32 -5.14 -12.77
CA LEU A 68 -2.49 -4.33 -13.07
C LEU A 68 -2.21 -2.83 -12.80
N PRO A 69 -2.99 -1.92 -13.41
CA PRO A 69 -2.96 -0.51 -13.04
C PRO A 69 -3.26 -0.30 -11.56
N THR A 70 -2.53 0.62 -10.92
CA THR A 70 -2.74 0.98 -9.52
C THR A 70 -4.11 1.62 -9.31
N LEU A 71 -4.86 1.18 -8.31
CA LEU A 71 -6.11 1.83 -7.91
C LEU A 71 -5.81 3.11 -7.13
N PRO A 72 -6.19 4.29 -7.67
CA PRO A 72 -5.94 5.56 -7.00
C PRO A 72 -7.01 5.90 -5.95
N PHE A 73 -8.23 5.39 -6.10
CA PHE A 73 -9.35 5.66 -5.20
C PHE A 73 -9.68 4.40 -4.42
N THR A 74 -9.43 4.45 -3.11
CA THR A 74 -9.65 3.35 -2.18
C THR A 74 -10.39 3.85 -0.93
N ASN A 75 -10.43 3.09 0.15
CA ASN A 75 -11.05 3.54 1.39
C ASN A 75 -10.08 4.45 2.16
N SER A 76 -10.49 5.66 2.45
CA SER A 76 -9.72 6.68 3.19
C SER A 76 -10.68 7.54 3.99
N ASN A 77 -11.56 6.89 4.76
CA ASN A 77 -12.60 7.56 5.54
C ASN A 77 -12.04 8.31 6.76
N GLU A 78 -10.88 7.97 7.26
CA GLU A 78 -10.15 8.67 8.31
C GLU A 78 -9.70 10.09 7.88
N HIS A 79 -9.64 10.35 6.57
CA HIS A 79 -9.33 11.66 5.98
C HIS A 79 -10.55 12.33 5.32
N ALA A 80 -11.77 11.81 5.50
CA ALA A 80 -12.98 12.31 4.86
C ALA A 80 -13.33 13.78 5.21
N TRP A 81 -12.79 14.30 6.30
CA TRP A 81 -12.94 15.68 6.74
C TRP A 81 -12.19 16.69 5.85
N ALA A 82 -11.13 16.25 5.14
CA ALA A 82 -10.24 17.11 4.38
C ALA A 82 -10.70 17.24 2.92
N ALA A 83 -10.80 18.47 2.45
CA ALA A 83 -11.05 18.75 1.05
C ALA A 83 -9.91 18.19 0.17
N GLY A 84 -10.26 17.57 -0.95
CA GLY A 84 -9.30 16.92 -1.86
C GLY A 84 -9.11 15.43 -1.60
N THR A 85 -9.49 14.89 -0.45
CA THR A 85 -9.57 13.43 -0.25
C THR A 85 -10.69 12.87 -1.11
N MET A 86 -10.35 11.92 -1.98
CA MET A 86 -11.28 11.24 -2.88
C MET A 86 -11.32 9.75 -2.53
N TRP A 87 -12.30 9.35 -1.77
CA TRP A 87 -12.37 8.02 -1.15
C TRP A 87 -13.64 7.26 -1.50
N LEU A 88 -13.54 5.94 -1.41
CA LEU A 88 -14.67 5.03 -1.55
C LEU A 88 -15.16 4.59 -0.17
N SER A 89 -16.48 4.49 -0.01
CA SER A 89 -17.01 3.84 1.19
C SER A 89 -16.52 2.39 1.28
N ALA A 90 -16.44 1.83 2.49
CA ALA A 90 -16.01 0.45 2.69
C ALA A 90 -16.81 -0.53 1.80
N THR A 91 -18.14 -0.37 1.72
CA THR A 91 -19.00 -1.20 0.88
C THR A 91 -18.64 -1.10 -0.60
N THR A 92 -18.40 0.11 -1.10
CA THR A 92 -18.01 0.31 -2.50
C THR A 92 -16.63 -0.29 -2.78
N MET A 93 -15.66 -0.06 -1.88
CA MET A 93 -14.32 -0.64 -2.03
C MET A 93 -14.37 -2.17 -2.04
N MET A 94 -15.15 -2.79 -1.14
CA MET A 94 -15.35 -4.24 -1.13
C MET A 94 -15.93 -4.75 -2.46
N SER A 95 -16.91 -4.03 -3.03
CA SER A 95 -17.49 -4.39 -4.33
C SER A 95 -16.49 -4.27 -5.48
N VAL A 96 -15.66 -3.21 -5.49
CA VAL A 96 -14.58 -3.05 -6.49
C VAL A 96 -13.58 -4.21 -6.42
N ILE A 97 -13.13 -4.56 -5.22
CA ILE A 97 -12.18 -5.67 -5.03
C ILE A 97 -12.81 -7.03 -5.37
N ASP A 98 -14.08 -7.23 -5.05
CA ASP A 98 -14.82 -8.45 -5.42
C ASP A 98 -14.94 -8.60 -6.95
N ASP A 99 -15.31 -7.53 -7.63
CA ASP A 99 -15.41 -7.54 -9.10
C ASP A 99 -14.06 -7.80 -9.79
N ILE A 100 -12.98 -7.16 -9.32
CA ILE A 100 -11.64 -7.41 -9.85
C ILE A 100 -11.22 -8.86 -9.59
N GLY A 101 -11.45 -9.36 -8.36
CA GLY A 101 -11.17 -10.75 -8.01
C GLY A 101 -11.91 -11.74 -8.90
N ARG A 102 -13.19 -11.49 -9.17
CA ARG A 102 -14.00 -12.28 -10.13
C ARG A 102 -13.39 -12.27 -11.53
N CYS A 103 -12.94 -11.09 -12.00
CA CYS A 103 -12.30 -10.96 -13.31
C CYS A 103 -10.96 -11.71 -13.36
N VAL A 104 -10.13 -11.62 -12.31
CA VAL A 104 -8.88 -12.39 -12.22
C VAL A 104 -9.15 -13.91 -12.22
N ALA A 105 -10.14 -14.35 -11.47
CA ALA A 105 -10.52 -15.78 -11.42
C ALA A 105 -10.98 -16.36 -12.77
N ALA A 106 -11.50 -15.48 -13.67
CA ALA A 106 -11.88 -15.86 -15.02
C ALA A 106 -10.67 -16.01 -15.98
N THR A 107 -9.47 -15.57 -15.58
CA THR A 107 -8.22 -15.81 -16.31
C THR A 107 -7.62 -17.17 -15.95
N PRO A 108 -6.56 -17.62 -16.65
CA PRO A 108 -5.79 -18.79 -16.21
C PRO A 108 -5.13 -18.63 -14.84
N ALA A 109 -4.80 -17.40 -14.41
CA ALA A 109 -4.15 -17.14 -13.12
C ALA A 109 -5.02 -17.55 -11.93
N LYS A 110 -4.38 -18.08 -10.88
CA LYS A 110 -5.07 -18.46 -9.63
C LYS A 110 -4.46 -17.77 -8.40
N LYS A 111 -3.51 -16.86 -8.59
CA LYS A 111 -2.88 -16.09 -7.52
C LYS A 111 -3.10 -14.60 -7.76
N ILE A 112 -3.52 -13.89 -6.73
CA ILE A 112 -3.59 -12.42 -6.71
C ILE A 112 -2.84 -11.88 -5.51
N MET A 113 -1.96 -10.90 -5.75
CA MET A 113 -1.20 -10.20 -4.73
C MET A 113 -1.60 -8.73 -4.73
N PHE A 114 -2.13 -8.27 -3.62
CA PHE A 114 -2.39 -6.86 -3.36
C PHE A 114 -1.15 -6.23 -2.74
N ILE A 115 -0.71 -5.09 -3.27
CA ILE A 115 0.35 -4.28 -2.68
C ILE A 115 -0.31 -3.00 -2.16
N ASN A 116 -0.51 -2.95 -0.85
CA ASN A 116 -1.26 -1.88 -0.21
C ASN A 116 -0.33 -0.76 0.27
N GLY A 117 -0.39 0.39 -0.38
CA GLY A 117 0.34 1.60 -0.02
C GLY A 117 -0.40 2.52 0.94
N HIS A 118 -1.62 2.16 1.40
CA HIS A 118 -2.44 2.99 2.27
C HIS A 118 -2.93 2.23 3.50
N GLY A 119 -2.57 2.71 4.70
CA GLY A 119 -2.90 2.05 5.97
C GLY A 119 -4.39 1.78 6.17
N GLY A 120 -5.25 2.75 5.82
CA GLY A 120 -6.70 2.67 5.96
C GLY A 120 -7.38 1.51 5.23
N ASN A 121 -6.75 0.98 4.17
CA ASN A 121 -7.26 -0.20 3.46
C ASN A 121 -7.04 -1.52 4.20
N SER A 122 -6.10 -1.61 5.13
CA SER A 122 -5.53 -2.89 5.59
C SER A 122 -6.53 -3.83 6.22
N ALA A 123 -7.39 -3.32 7.10
CA ALA A 123 -8.42 -4.14 7.75
C ALA A 123 -9.43 -4.72 6.74
N LEU A 124 -9.87 -3.88 5.79
CA LEU A 124 -10.77 -4.28 4.72
C LEU A 124 -10.13 -5.32 3.82
N MET A 125 -8.88 -5.11 3.42
CA MET A 125 -8.18 -6.03 2.53
C MET A 125 -7.85 -7.37 3.19
N ALA A 126 -7.55 -7.37 4.50
CA ALA A 126 -7.37 -8.61 5.26
C ALA A 126 -8.65 -9.47 5.28
N MET A 127 -9.83 -8.84 5.32
CA MET A 127 -11.12 -9.51 5.17
C MET A 127 -11.31 -9.98 3.72
N MET A 128 -11.10 -9.12 2.73
CA MET A 128 -11.31 -9.43 1.31
C MET A 128 -10.43 -10.59 0.82
N ASN A 129 -9.23 -10.76 1.35
CA ASN A 129 -8.41 -11.94 1.05
C ASN A 129 -9.16 -13.26 1.29
N ARG A 130 -9.91 -13.38 2.39
CA ARG A 130 -10.70 -14.58 2.69
C ARG A 130 -11.96 -14.68 1.84
N GLU A 131 -12.63 -13.57 1.58
CA GLU A 131 -13.82 -13.52 0.73
C GLU A 131 -13.52 -13.96 -0.71
N LEU A 132 -12.45 -13.44 -1.33
CA LEU A 132 -12.05 -13.82 -2.69
C LEU A 132 -11.64 -15.30 -2.77
N ARG A 133 -10.94 -15.78 -1.73
CA ARG A 133 -10.61 -17.20 -1.67
C ARG A 133 -11.86 -18.07 -1.56
N LEU A 134 -12.80 -17.71 -0.71
CA LEU A 134 -14.06 -18.45 -0.53
C LEU A 134 -14.89 -18.47 -1.82
N LYS A 135 -15.06 -17.29 -2.44
CA LYS A 135 -15.95 -17.15 -3.60
C LYS A 135 -15.36 -17.71 -4.89
N TYR A 136 -14.07 -17.49 -5.09
CA TYR A 136 -13.43 -17.71 -6.40
C TYR A 136 -12.30 -18.75 -6.39
N GLY A 137 -11.94 -19.29 -5.23
CA GLY A 137 -10.85 -20.26 -5.10
C GLY A 137 -9.45 -19.66 -5.34
N LEU A 138 -9.33 -18.33 -5.39
CA LEU A 138 -8.05 -17.66 -5.59
C LEU A 138 -7.12 -17.86 -4.37
N GLN A 139 -5.83 -17.97 -4.62
CA GLN A 139 -4.81 -17.75 -3.60
C GLN A 139 -4.55 -16.25 -3.53
N THR A 140 -4.81 -15.66 -2.38
CA THR A 140 -4.84 -14.22 -2.16
C THR A 140 -3.78 -13.81 -1.15
N PHE A 141 -3.04 -12.76 -1.45
CA PHE A 141 -1.93 -12.27 -0.64
C PHE A 141 -2.04 -10.76 -0.50
N LEU A 142 -1.69 -10.24 0.68
CA LEU A 142 -1.65 -8.81 0.97
C LEU A 142 -0.24 -8.47 1.47
N ALA A 143 0.42 -7.56 0.77
CA ALA A 143 1.72 -7.02 1.15
C ALA A 143 1.65 -5.51 1.27
N HIS A 144 2.59 -4.93 2.00
CA HIS A 144 2.77 -3.49 2.13
C HIS A 144 4.18 -3.12 1.66
N PRO A 145 4.39 -2.01 0.94
CA PRO A 145 5.73 -1.49 0.66
C PRO A 145 6.50 -1.23 1.94
N HIS A 146 5.82 -0.60 2.91
CA HIS A 146 6.24 -0.42 4.29
C HIS A 146 5.08 -0.79 5.19
N MET A 147 5.34 -1.55 6.25
CA MET A 147 4.31 -1.88 7.22
C MET A 147 4.03 -0.64 8.08
N PRO A 148 2.79 -0.10 8.09
CA PRO A 148 2.45 1.05 8.92
C PRO A 148 2.71 0.78 10.41
N ALA A 149 3.09 1.83 11.15
CA ALA A 149 3.44 1.70 12.57
C ALA A 149 2.26 1.20 13.43
N ASP A 150 1.04 1.58 13.10
CA ASP A 150 -0.19 1.11 13.76
C ASP A 150 -0.51 -0.36 13.51
N GLN A 151 0.18 -0.98 12.54
CA GLN A 151 0.01 -2.39 12.15
C GLN A 151 1.27 -3.24 12.44
N GLY A 152 2.16 -2.75 13.27
CA GLY A 152 3.36 -3.47 13.71
C GLY A 152 4.62 -3.13 12.91
N GLY A 153 4.58 -2.10 12.08
CA GLY A 153 5.78 -1.54 11.44
C GLY A 153 6.67 -0.77 12.41
N SER A 154 7.83 -0.37 11.95
CA SER A 154 8.75 0.49 12.70
C SER A 154 8.39 1.97 12.46
N SER A 155 8.78 2.80 13.41
CA SER A 155 8.67 4.25 13.35
C SER A 155 9.97 4.85 13.86
N ALA A 156 10.35 6.02 13.36
CA ALA A 156 11.53 6.73 13.85
C ALA A 156 11.42 7.03 15.34
N GLU A 157 12.55 7.12 16.03
CA GLU A 157 12.59 7.39 17.48
C GLU A 157 11.87 8.70 17.83
N SER A 158 12.00 9.74 17.00
CA SER A 158 11.32 11.03 17.16
C SER A 158 9.79 10.93 17.09
N GLU A 159 9.27 9.86 16.51
CA GLU A 159 7.83 9.60 16.33
C GLU A 159 7.23 8.75 17.45
N LEU A 160 8.04 8.24 18.39
CA LEU A 160 7.59 7.46 19.55
C LEU A 160 6.71 6.24 19.19
N GLY A 161 6.95 5.60 18.03
CA GLY A 161 6.12 4.53 17.50
C GLY A 161 4.81 5.00 16.85
N MET A 162 4.70 6.29 16.55
CA MET A 162 3.49 6.92 16.01
C MET A 162 3.73 7.65 14.68
N GLY A 163 4.69 7.18 13.88
CA GLY A 163 4.82 7.57 12.47
C GLY A 163 3.76 6.83 11.66
N VAL A 164 2.52 7.33 11.70
CA VAL A 164 1.35 6.65 11.11
C VAL A 164 0.98 7.26 9.77
N HIS A 165 1.13 8.59 9.63
CA HIS A 165 0.66 9.31 8.46
C HIS A 165 1.44 10.62 8.24
N GLY A 166 2.03 10.81 7.06
CA GLY A 166 2.81 11.99 6.72
C GLY A 166 4.08 12.16 7.58
N GLY A 167 4.62 11.07 8.11
CA GLY A 167 5.81 11.06 8.94
C GLY A 167 7.13 11.01 8.14
N VAL A 168 8.21 10.65 8.83
CA VAL A 168 9.56 10.63 8.25
C VAL A 168 9.67 9.65 7.08
N ASP A 169 9.02 8.50 7.17
CA ASP A 169 9.15 7.44 6.16
C ASP A 169 8.49 7.83 4.84
N GLU A 170 7.21 8.20 4.87
CA GLU A 170 6.49 8.62 3.66
C GLU A 170 7.09 9.86 3.04
N THR A 171 7.44 10.84 3.87
CA THR A 171 8.09 12.08 3.40
C THR A 171 9.44 11.78 2.74
N SER A 172 10.24 10.86 3.31
CA SER A 172 11.52 10.46 2.71
C SER A 172 11.34 9.78 1.36
N VAL A 173 10.40 8.84 1.26
CA VAL A 173 10.12 8.14 0.00
C VAL A 173 9.61 9.13 -1.06
N MET A 174 8.76 10.08 -0.69
CA MET A 174 8.30 11.12 -1.62
C MET A 174 9.42 12.09 -2.03
N LEU A 175 10.34 12.46 -1.13
CA LEU A 175 11.53 13.23 -1.47
C LEU A 175 12.44 12.49 -2.47
N HIS A 176 12.49 11.17 -2.43
CA HIS A 176 13.21 10.36 -3.41
C HIS A 176 12.47 10.29 -4.75
N LEU A 177 11.18 10.03 -4.74
CA LEU A 177 10.39 9.78 -5.95
C LEU A 177 9.94 11.07 -6.65
N ARG A 178 9.47 12.04 -5.89
CA ARG A 178 8.87 13.28 -6.37
C ARG A 178 9.21 14.49 -5.49
N PRO A 179 10.51 14.86 -5.39
CA PRO A 179 10.94 16.01 -4.61
C PRO A 179 10.27 17.32 -5.04
N ASP A 180 9.82 17.39 -6.27
CA ASP A 180 9.08 18.52 -6.85
C ASP A 180 7.70 18.75 -6.23
N LEU A 181 7.15 17.75 -5.52
CA LEU A 181 5.83 17.81 -4.88
C LEU A 181 5.90 17.94 -3.35
N VAL A 182 7.09 17.97 -2.75
CA VAL A 182 7.27 18.01 -1.30
C VAL A 182 7.74 19.41 -0.88
N ASP A 183 7.00 20.05 0.03
CA ASP A 183 7.39 21.34 0.61
C ASP A 183 7.87 21.16 2.05
N MET A 184 9.17 20.94 2.23
CA MET A 184 9.77 20.77 3.55
C MET A 184 9.68 22.03 4.45
N SER A 185 9.38 23.21 3.90
CA SER A 185 9.17 24.41 4.72
C SER A 185 7.88 24.34 5.54
N LEU A 186 6.96 23.47 5.15
CA LEU A 186 5.69 23.19 5.84
C LEU A 186 5.74 21.93 6.70
N ALA A 187 6.87 21.23 6.72
CA ALA A 187 7.05 20.03 7.52
C ALA A 187 7.16 20.38 9.01
N VAL A 188 6.23 19.89 9.81
CA VAL A 188 6.19 20.11 11.26
C VAL A 188 5.94 18.80 11.99
N ARG A 189 6.55 18.63 13.16
CA ARG A 189 6.34 17.44 13.99
C ARG A 189 4.93 17.47 14.61
N ARG A 190 4.17 16.38 14.39
CA ARG A 190 2.83 16.16 14.94
C ARG A 190 2.73 14.73 15.49
N VAL A 191 3.25 14.54 16.69
CA VAL A 191 3.26 13.26 17.40
C VAL A 191 2.36 13.35 18.62
N PRO A 192 1.32 12.49 18.76
CA PRO A 192 0.40 12.55 19.90
C PRO A 192 1.03 11.93 21.16
N GLU A 193 1.94 12.67 21.80
CA GLU A 193 2.73 12.20 22.94
C GLU A 193 1.89 11.72 24.13
N GLY A 194 0.68 12.27 24.30
CA GLY A 194 -0.25 11.79 25.31
C GLY A 194 -0.70 10.36 25.07
N LEU A 195 -0.93 10.02 23.81
CA LEU A 195 -1.30 8.65 23.39
C LEU A 195 -0.12 7.67 23.55
N ALA A 196 1.11 8.13 23.28
CA ALA A 196 2.33 7.35 23.44
C ALA A 196 2.54 6.80 24.85
N LYS A 197 2.02 7.48 25.87
CA LYS A 197 2.14 7.07 27.28
C LYS A 197 1.24 5.90 27.65
N ASN A 198 0.25 5.56 26.82
CA ASN A 198 -0.63 4.42 27.10
C ASN A 198 0.10 3.10 26.79
N GLU A 199 -0.18 2.07 27.57
CA GLU A 199 0.36 0.71 27.31
C GLU A 199 -0.43 -0.01 26.22
N GLN A 200 -1.76 0.05 26.27
CA GLN A 200 -2.65 -0.78 25.49
C GLN A 200 -3.40 -0.01 24.40
N VAL A 201 -3.91 1.20 24.72
CA VAL A 201 -4.72 2.02 23.80
C VAL A 201 -3.80 3.05 23.13
N LYS A 202 -3.15 2.64 22.07
CA LYS A 202 -2.26 3.47 21.22
C LYS A 202 -2.09 2.81 19.86
N PHE A 203 -1.51 3.53 18.90
CA PHE A 203 -1.11 2.93 17.63
C PHE A 203 -0.15 1.75 17.87
N GLY A 204 -0.37 0.62 17.20
CA GLY A 204 0.37 -0.61 17.43
C GLY A 204 0.13 -1.29 18.79
N GLY A 205 -0.75 -0.76 19.63
CA GLY A 205 -1.15 -1.36 20.90
C GLY A 205 -2.13 -2.52 20.73
N ARG A 206 -2.44 -3.22 21.84
CA ARG A 206 -3.35 -4.39 21.79
C ARG A 206 -4.82 -4.01 21.66
N VAL A 207 -5.17 -2.77 21.97
CA VAL A 207 -6.55 -2.25 21.89
C VAL A 207 -6.61 -1.26 20.74
N ALA A 208 -7.22 -1.68 19.64
CA ALA A 208 -7.52 -0.79 18.51
C ALA A 208 -8.63 0.19 18.91
N PHE A 209 -8.57 1.40 18.37
CA PHE A 209 -9.56 2.44 18.58
C PHE A 209 -9.92 3.12 17.25
N GLY A 210 -11.14 3.66 17.15
CA GLY A 210 -11.56 4.45 16.01
C GLY A 210 -11.01 5.87 16.12
N TRP A 211 -10.52 6.42 15.01
CA TRP A 211 -9.93 7.74 14.95
C TRP A 211 -10.10 8.36 13.55
N LEU A 212 -10.08 9.69 13.51
CA LEU A 212 -9.91 10.46 12.29
C LEU A 212 -8.60 11.21 12.39
N SER A 213 -7.95 11.47 11.27
CA SER A 213 -6.60 12.05 11.27
C SER A 213 -6.52 13.44 11.92
N ASN A 214 -7.62 14.20 11.90
CA ASN A 214 -7.71 15.50 12.57
C ASN A 214 -8.12 15.44 14.05
N ASP A 215 -8.31 14.25 14.63
CA ASP A 215 -8.58 14.13 16.09
C ASP A 215 -7.36 14.53 16.93
N PHE A 216 -6.16 14.43 16.36
CA PHE A 216 -4.92 14.70 17.07
C PHE A 216 -4.38 16.11 16.78
N PHE A 217 -4.38 16.51 15.51
CA PHE A 217 -3.86 17.79 15.05
C PHE A 217 -4.67 18.30 13.86
N PRO A 218 -4.92 19.63 13.78
CA PRO A 218 -5.72 20.18 12.68
C PRO A 218 -5.08 20.00 11.29
N GLU A 219 -3.75 19.81 11.24
CA GLU A 219 -3.03 19.52 9.99
C GLU A 219 -3.22 18.09 9.49
N GLY A 220 -3.77 17.21 10.31
CA GLY A 220 -4.20 15.87 9.93
C GLY A 220 -3.10 14.83 9.68
N HIS A 221 -1.81 15.18 9.80
CA HIS A 221 -0.74 14.18 9.76
C HIS A 221 -0.33 13.75 11.17
N ILE A 222 0.23 12.55 11.28
CA ILE A 222 0.60 11.92 12.56
C ILE A 222 2.00 11.33 12.40
N GLY A 223 3.02 12.12 12.74
CA GLY A 223 4.43 11.76 12.59
C GLY A 223 5.36 12.96 12.71
N ASP A 224 6.62 12.75 12.37
CA ASP A 224 7.67 13.76 12.40
C ASP A 224 8.44 13.82 11.07
N PRO A 225 7.95 14.56 10.07
CA PRO A 225 8.63 14.66 8.77
C PRO A 225 9.94 15.45 8.80
N THR A 226 10.29 16.13 9.92
CA THR A 226 11.43 17.07 9.95
C THR A 226 12.78 16.40 9.74
N GLY A 227 12.90 15.10 10.02
CA GLY A 227 14.10 14.29 9.79
C GLY A 227 14.12 13.57 8.43
N ALA A 228 13.14 13.82 7.56
CA ALA A 228 13.06 13.14 6.27
C ALA A 228 14.17 13.56 5.30
N SER A 229 14.60 12.61 4.45
CA SER A 229 15.60 12.88 3.41
C SER A 229 15.44 11.95 2.20
N ALA A 230 15.83 12.45 1.02
CA ALA A 230 15.83 11.66 -0.21
C ALA A 230 16.74 10.43 -0.12
N ASP A 231 17.85 10.52 0.61
CA ASP A 231 18.77 9.39 0.82
C ASP A 231 18.12 8.28 1.66
N LEU A 232 17.38 8.62 2.71
CA LEU A 232 16.59 7.66 3.48
C LEU A 232 15.52 7.04 2.58
N GLY A 233 14.78 7.86 1.85
CA GLY A 233 13.74 7.42 0.92
C GLY A 233 14.25 6.46 -0.15
N SER A 234 15.44 6.73 -0.71
CA SER A 234 16.09 5.85 -1.70
C SER A 234 16.39 4.46 -1.11
N ARG A 235 16.92 4.41 0.12
CA ARG A 235 17.17 3.13 0.80
C ARG A 235 15.87 2.38 1.12
N MET A 236 14.86 3.09 1.58
CA MET A 236 13.55 2.51 1.88
C MET A 236 12.88 1.96 0.62
N PHE A 237 12.89 2.73 -0.45
CA PHE A 237 12.36 2.29 -1.75
C PHE A 237 13.05 1.02 -2.24
N ALA A 238 14.39 1.01 -2.23
CA ALA A 238 15.16 -0.18 -2.63
C ALA A 238 14.84 -1.39 -1.75
N GLY A 239 14.78 -1.20 -0.42
CA GLY A 239 14.41 -2.24 0.53
C GLY A 239 13.00 -2.80 0.30
N ALA A 240 12.02 -1.94 0.01
CA ALA A 240 10.65 -2.33 -0.31
C ALA A 240 10.59 -3.17 -1.59
N VAL A 241 11.30 -2.77 -2.64
CA VAL A 241 11.38 -3.53 -3.91
C VAL A 241 11.97 -4.91 -3.68
N GLU A 242 13.06 -5.04 -2.92
CA GLU A 242 13.67 -6.33 -2.59
C GLU A 242 12.75 -7.21 -1.74
N SER A 243 12.10 -6.64 -0.73
CA SER A 243 11.15 -7.35 0.13
C SER A 243 9.98 -7.91 -0.66
N LEU A 244 9.40 -7.12 -1.57
CA LEU A 244 8.35 -7.58 -2.47
C LEU A 244 8.85 -8.67 -3.42
N GLY A 245 10.09 -8.58 -3.90
CA GLY A 245 10.72 -9.62 -4.72
C GLY A 245 10.81 -10.96 -3.97
N VAL A 246 11.21 -10.94 -2.70
CA VAL A 246 11.23 -12.14 -1.84
C VAL A 246 9.81 -12.69 -1.69
N ALA A 247 8.83 -11.84 -1.38
CA ALA A 247 7.43 -12.24 -1.26
C ALA A 247 6.89 -12.86 -2.56
N MET A 248 7.15 -12.27 -3.72
CA MET A 248 6.75 -12.83 -5.02
C MET A 248 7.36 -14.21 -5.27
N LYS A 249 8.64 -14.42 -4.91
CA LYS A 249 9.31 -15.74 -5.02
C LYS A 249 8.68 -16.79 -4.10
N GLU A 250 8.28 -16.41 -2.90
CA GLU A 250 7.57 -17.30 -1.99
C GLU A 250 6.15 -17.60 -2.51
N ILE A 251 5.41 -16.57 -2.93
CA ILE A 251 4.06 -16.71 -3.51
C ILE A 251 4.08 -17.60 -4.77
N SER A 252 5.10 -17.47 -5.64
CA SER A 252 5.19 -18.29 -6.85
C SER A 252 5.20 -19.79 -6.55
N ARG A 253 5.78 -20.17 -5.41
CA ARG A 253 5.92 -21.58 -4.94
C ARG A 253 4.90 -21.96 -3.88
N PHE A 254 4.07 -21.00 -3.45
CA PHE A 254 3.12 -21.23 -2.37
C PHE A 254 2.06 -22.25 -2.79
N ASP A 255 1.85 -23.27 -1.94
CA ASP A 255 0.80 -24.26 -2.04
C ASP A 255 0.29 -24.57 -0.62
N PHE A 256 -1.00 -24.86 -0.49
CA PHE A 256 -1.58 -25.31 0.77
C PHE A 256 -1.29 -26.78 1.09
N GLY A 257 -0.62 -27.53 0.20
CA GLY A 257 -0.27 -28.94 0.39
C GLY A 257 -1.47 -29.88 0.31
N ARG A 258 -2.46 -29.54 -0.53
CA ARG A 258 -3.68 -30.34 -0.72
C ARG A 258 -3.81 -30.83 -2.14
#